data_55885bd1f1865e62f085e540cb4d168d
#
_entry.id   55885bd1f1865e62f085e540cb4d168d
#
_cell.length_a   1.000
_cell.length_b   1.000
_cell.length_c   1.000
_cell.angle_alpha   90.00
_cell.angle_beta   90.00
_cell.angle_gamma   90.00
#
_symmetry.space_group_name_H-M   'P 1'
#
loop_
_entity.id
_entity.type
_entity.pdbx_description
1 polymer ?
#
loop_
_entity_poly.entity_id
_entity_poly.type
_entity_poly.pdbx_seq_one_letter_code
_entity_poly.pdbx_strand_id
1 'polypeptide(L)'
;MENGECVGVIALCLEDGSVHRFRSKNTVLAAGGYGKAYFSATSAHTCTGDATAMVARANLPNEDMEFVQFHPTGIYGAGCLMTEGKFEMRINFTNFFCAFAIFPQ
;
A
#
# COMPACT_ATOMS: atom_id res chain seq x y z
N MET A 1 -8.94 10.90 12.79
CA MET A 1 -9.78 10.15 13.75
C MET A 1 -10.47 11.15 14.64
N GLU A 2 -11.77 11.03 14.83
CA GLU A 2 -12.56 11.78 15.82
C GLU A 2 -13.28 10.72 16.69
N ASN A 3 -13.10 10.77 18.00
CA ASN A 3 -13.69 9.80 18.96
C ASN A 3 -13.43 8.30 18.64
N GLY A 4 -12.30 7.99 18.02
CA GLY A 4 -11.98 6.62 17.62
C GLY A 4 -12.48 6.21 16.23
N GLU A 5 -13.27 7.06 15.56
CA GLU A 5 -13.82 6.80 14.23
C GLU A 5 -13.03 7.52 13.13
N CYS A 6 -12.93 6.87 11.96
CA CYS A 6 -12.38 7.49 10.77
C CYS A 6 -13.45 8.35 10.09
N VAL A 7 -13.29 9.66 10.12
CA VAL A 7 -14.28 10.61 9.60
C VAL A 7 -13.86 11.26 8.27
N GLY A 8 -12.81 10.79 7.65
CA GLY A 8 -12.32 11.31 6.37
C GLY A 8 -10.81 11.39 6.29
N VAL A 9 -10.32 12.27 5.41
CA VAL A 9 -8.89 12.46 5.14
C VAL A 9 -8.49 13.93 5.19
N ILE A 10 -7.21 14.15 5.48
CA ILE A 10 -6.55 15.45 5.33
C ILE A 10 -5.59 15.32 4.16
N ALA A 11 -5.65 16.24 3.22
CA ALA A 11 -4.79 16.30 2.06
C ALA A 11 -4.00 17.61 2.01
N LEU A 12 -2.73 17.51 1.63
CA LEU A 12 -1.88 18.66 1.33
C LEU A 12 -1.90 18.90 -0.18
N CYS A 13 -2.27 20.08 -0.61
CA CYS A 13 -2.08 20.52 -1.98
C CYS A 13 -0.59 20.87 -2.20
N LEU A 14 0.04 20.20 -3.17
CA LEU A 14 1.47 20.40 -3.43
C LEU A 14 1.76 21.67 -4.23
N GLU A 15 0.77 22.24 -4.89
CA GLU A 15 0.93 23.44 -5.72
C GLU A 15 1.05 24.71 -4.87
N ASP A 16 0.22 24.82 -3.84
CA ASP A 16 0.11 26.03 -3.02
C ASP A 16 0.41 25.80 -1.53
N GLY A 17 0.62 24.54 -1.12
CA GLY A 17 0.88 24.16 0.28
C GLY A 17 -0.35 24.23 1.17
N SER A 18 -1.54 24.40 0.62
CA SER A 18 -2.77 24.47 1.41
C SER A 18 -3.18 23.07 1.91
N VAL A 19 -3.81 23.04 3.09
CA VAL A 19 -4.29 21.81 3.73
C VAL A 19 -5.80 21.76 3.67
N HIS A 20 -6.33 20.69 3.11
CA HIS A 20 -7.75 20.45 2.93
C HIS A 20 -8.23 19.27 3.76
N ARG A 21 -9.43 19.40 4.33
CA ARG A 21 -10.10 18.33 5.05
C ARG A 21 -11.32 17.86 4.28
N PHE A 22 -11.33 16.58 3.92
CA PHE A 22 -12.46 15.92 3.25
C PHE A 22 -13.16 15.01 4.24
N ARG A 23 -14.42 15.30 4.57
CA ARG A 23 -15.24 14.46 5.43
C ARG A 23 -15.89 13.34 4.62
N SER A 24 -15.88 12.14 5.18
CA SER A 24 -16.52 10.96 4.57
C SER A 24 -17.01 10.01 5.66
N LYS A 25 -18.09 9.28 5.36
CA LYS A 25 -18.59 8.21 6.23
C LYS A 25 -17.75 6.95 6.14
N ASN A 26 -17.17 6.70 4.97
CA ASN A 26 -16.28 5.56 4.72
C ASN A 26 -15.00 6.06 4.08
N THR A 27 -13.86 5.52 4.51
CA THR A 27 -12.55 5.83 3.94
C THR A 27 -11.87 4.54 3.52
N VAL A 28 -11.47 4.47 2.26
CA VAL A 28 -10.69 3.34 1.72
C VAL A 28 -9.21 3.70 1.77
N LEU A 29 -8.42 2.88 2.44
CA LEU A 29 -6.96 2.96 2.39
C LEU A 29 -6.45 2.05 1.29
N ALA A 30 -5.91 2.64 0.23
CA ALA A 30 -5.38 1.95 -0.95
C ALA A 30 -4.03 2.56 -1.35
N ALA A 31 -3.15 2.80 -0.37
CA ALA A 31 -1.88 3.51 -0.55
C ALA A 31 -0.70 2.60 -0.93
N GLY A 32 -0.98 1.38 -1.39
CA GLY A 32 0.04 0.42 -1.81
C GLY A 32 0.78 -0.23 -0.65
N GLY A 33 1.89 -0.88 -0.98
CA GLY A 33 2.67 -1.68 -0.05
C GLY A 33 3.76 -0.90 0.69
N TYR A 34 4.65 -1.66 1.37
CA TYR A 34 5.75 -1.14 2.17
C TYR A 34 7.13 -1.69 1.74
N GLY A 35 7.27 -2.08 0.47
CA GLY A 35 8.50 -2.72 -0.03
C GLY A 35 9.77 -1.90 0.20
N LYS A 36 9.67 -0.58 0.31
CA LYS A 36 10.81 0.31 0.61
C LYS A 36 11.26 0.31 2.07
N ALA A 37 10.60 -0.43 2.95
CA ALA A 37 11.15 -0.76 4.27
C ALA A 37 12.40 -1.65 4.18
N TYR A 38 12.56 -2.38 3.09
CA TYR A 38 13.71 -3.25 2.84
C TYR A 38 14.78 -2.53 2.01
N PHE A 39 16.05 -2.81 2.31
CA PHE A 39 17.19 -2.22 1.61
C PHE A 39 17.19 -2.56 0.12
N SER A 40 16.94 -3.82 -0.22
CA SER A 40 16.85 -4.29 -1.61
C SER A 40 15.41 -4.60 -1.95
N ALA A 41 14.78 -3.73 -2.72
CA ALA A 41 13.40 -3.90 -3.16
C ALA A 41 13.21 -3.31 -4.56
N THR A 42 12.47 -4.03 -5.40
CA THR A 42 12.08 -3.57 -6.74
C THR A 42 10.82 -2.70 -6.73
N SER A 43 10.23 -2.49 -5.56
CA SER A 43 9.06 -1.65 -5.37
C SER A 43 9.33 -0.18 -5.73
N ALA A 44 8.31 0.51 -6.22
CA ALA A 44 8.38 1.96 -6.44
C ALA A 44 8.77 2.72 -5.16
N HIS A 45 9.40 3.87 -5.31
CA HIS A 45 9.82 4.71 -4.17
C HIS A 45 8.65 5.18 -3.30
N THR A 46 7.43 5.16 -3.82
CA THR A 46 6.19 5.48 -3.11
C THR A 46 5.68 4.36 -2.21
N CYS A 47 6.27 3.15 -2.27
CA CYS A 47 5.87 2.00 -1.45
C CYS A 47 6.50 2.09 -0.04
N THR A 48 6.11 3.09 0.72
CA THR A 48 6.70 3.47 2.01
C THR A 48 5.92 2.93 3.22
N GLY A 49 4.75 2.31 2.99
CA GLY A 49 3.93 1.72 4.06
C GLY A 49 3.11 2.74 4.84
N ASP A 50 2.80 3.90 4.25
CA ASP A 50 2.11 4.97 4.95
C ASP A 50 0.73 4.57 5.46
N ALA A 51 -0.06 3.81 4.66
CA ALA A 51 -1.37 3.31 5.09
C ALA A 51 -1.26 2.39 6.30
N THR A 52 -0.37 1.41 6.26
CA THR A 52 -0.09 0.48 7.36
C THR A 52 0.33 1.22 8.63
N ALA A 53 1.20 2.22 8.48
CA ALA A 53 1.65 3.06 9.59
C ALA A 53 0.52 3.92 10.17
N MET A 54 -0.39 4.45 9.33
CA MET A 54 -1.57 5.18 9.80
C MET A 54 -2.51 4.30 10.63
N VAL A 55 -2.75 3.06 10.17
CA VAL A 55 -3.56 2.06 10.88
C VAL A 55 -2.94 1.75 12.25
N ALA A 56 -1.64 1.47 12.29
CA ALA A 56 -0.91 1.20 13.54
C ALA A 56 -0.95 2.38 14.51
N ARG A 57 -0.76 3.61 14.02
CA ARG A 57 -0.86 4.83 14.86
C ARG A 57 -2.27 5.08 15.38
N ALA A 58 -3.28 4.59 14.69
CA ALA A 58 -4.67 4.65 15.15
C ALA A 58 -5.03 3.55 16.17
N ASN A 59 -4.06 2.72 16.59
CA ASN A 59 -4.24 1.53 17.44
C ASN A 59 -5.21 0.49 16.85
N LEU A 60 -5.30 0.43 15.53
CA LEU A 60 -6.08 -0.58 14.83
C LEU A 60 -5.16 -1.76 14.44
N PRO A 61 -5.69 -2.99 14.39
CA PRO A 61 -4.88 -4.15 14.04
C PRO A 61 -4.46 -4.12 12.58
N ASN A 62 -3.20 -4.50 12.33
CA ASN A 62 -2.73 -4.94 11.04
C ASN A 62 -2.69 -6.46 11.04
N GLU A 63 -3.01 -7.09 9.92
CA GLU A 63 -3.07 -8.53 9.77
C GLU A 63 -2.07 -9.01 8.74
N ASP A 64 -1.54 -10.21 8.92
CA ASP A 64 -0.67 -10.93 7.99
C ASP A 64 0.61 -10.15 7.58
N MET A 65 1.17 -9.38 8.49
CA MET A 65 2.32 -8.51 8.21
C MET A 65 3.62 -9.26 7.93
N GLU A 66 3.70 -10.55 8.30
CA GLU A 66 4.81 -11.44 7.99
C GLU A 66 4.84 -11.91 6.53
N PHE A 67 3.72 -11.82 5.81
CA PHE A 67 3.62 -12.26 4.42
C PHE A 67 4.09 -11.17 3.46
N VAL A 68 5.35 -11.29 3.03
CA VAL A 68 5.96 -10.43 2.02
C VAL A 68 6.15 -11.24 0.75
N GLN A 69 5.53 -10.81 -0.35
CA GLN A 69 5.70 -11.45 -1.64
C GLN A 69 6.90 -10.87 -2.38
N PHE A 70 7.87 -11.72 -2.71
CA PHE A 70 8.96 -11.36 -3.61
C PHE A 70 8.47 -11.33 -5.05
N HIS A 71 9.01 -10.41 -5.86
CA HIS A 71 8.71 -10.36 -7.29
C HIS A 71 9.57 -11.37 -8.03
N PRO A 72 9.03 -12.49 -8.56
CA PRO A 72 9.81 -13.58 -9.13
C PRO A 72 10.45 -13.22 -10.47
N THR A 73 9.96 -12.20 -11.15
CA THR A 73 10.41 -11.74 -12.48
C THR A 73 11.28 -10.49 -12.43
N GLY A 74 11.83 -10.17 -11.26
CA GLY A 74 12.79 -9.09 -11.10
C GLY A 74 14.16 -9.45 -11.66
N ILE A 75 14.81 -8.53 -12.38
CA ILE A 75 16.19 -8.69 -12.83
C ILE A 75 17.11 -8.08 -11.77
N TYR A 76 17.86 -8.96 -11.10
CA TYR A 76 18.81 -8.54 -10.08
C TYR A 76 19.88 -7.62 -10.65
N GLY A 77 20.15 -6.52 -9.97
CA GLY A 77 21.17 -5.52 -10.38
C GLY A 77 20.69 -4.49 -11.40
N ALA A 78 19.62 -4.76 -12.15
CA ALA A 78 19.08 -3.83 -13.14
C ALA A 78 17.89 -3.00 -12.60
N GLY A 79 17.29 -3.41 -11.49
CA GLY A 79 16.13 -2.73 -10.89
C GLY A 79 14.87 -2.78 -11.77
N CYS A 80 14.84 -3.64 -12.78
CA CYS A 80 13.74 -3.77 -13.72
C CYS A 80 12.87 -4.97 -13.37
N LEU A 81 11.56 -4.83 -13.62
CA LEU A 81 10.60 -5.92 -13.54
C LEU A 81 10.16 -6.31 -14.95
N MET A 82 10.10 -7.61 -15.21
CA MET A 82 9.45 -8.12 -16.40
C MET A 82 7.96 -8.32 -16.11
N THR A 83 7.10 -7.88 -17.02
CA THR A 83 5.65 -8.05 -16.87
C THR A 83 5.27 -9.53 -16.87
N GLU A 84 4.57 -9.95 -15.86
CA GLU A 84 4.13 -11.35 -15.66
C GLU A 84 3.23 -11.85 -16.80
N GLY A 85 2.45 -10.97 -17.42
CA GLY A 85 1.58 -11.31 -18.54
C GLY A 85 2.26 -11.93 -19.78
N LYS A 86 3.60 -11.84 -19.88
CA LYS A 86 4.36 -12.55 -20.92
C LYS A 86 4.78 -13.96 -20.50
N PHE A 87 4.72 -14.27 -19.20
CA PHE A 87 5.09 -15.58 -18.66
C PHE A 87 3.89 -16.49 -18.37
N GLU A 88 2.68 -15.95 -18.32
CA GLU A 88 1.46 -16.71 -18.05
C GLU A 88 1.15 -17.82 -19.07
N MET A 89 1.80 -17.79 -20.23
CA MET A 89 1.63 -18.88 -21.22
C MET A 89 2.28 -20.21 -20.80
N ARG A 90 3.05 -20.29 -19.71
CA ARG A 90 3.73 -21.53 -19.29
C ARG A 90 3.77 -21.86 -17.80
N ILE A 91 3.38 -20.95 -16.89
CA ILE A 91 3.43 -21.23 -15.44
C ILE A 91 2.21 -20.59 -14.76
N ASN A 92 1.31 -21.43 -14.26
CA ASN A 92 0.21 -21.01 -13.41
C ASN A 92 0.76 -20.52 -12.06
N PHE A 93 0.91 -19.22 -11.88
CA PHE A 93 1.05 -18.61 -10.58
C PHE A 93 -0.20 -17.78 -10.27
N THR A 94 -1.13 -18.38 -9.56
CA THR A 94 -2.19 -17.69 -8.86
C THR A 94 -1.64 -17.19 -7.54
N ASN A 95 -1.60 -15.85 -7.34
CA ASN A 95 -2.05 -15.19 -6.12
C ASN A 95 -1.56 -13.74 -6.10
N PHE A 96 -2.46 -12.86 -6.55
CA PHE A 96 -2.35 -11.43 -6.31
C PHE A 96 -3.09 -11.12 -5.01
N PHE A 97 -2.39 -10.79 -3.95
CA PHE A 97 -3.01 -10.23 -2.74
C PHE A 97 -2.82 -8.72 -2.71
N CYS A 98 -3.87 -7.99 -3.02
CA CYS A 98 -4.00 -6.59 -2.66
C CYS A 98 -4.80 -6.53 -1.36
N ALA A 99 -4.19 -6.13 -0.27
CA ALA A 99 -4.90 -5.97 1.00
C ALA A 99 -5.79 -4.73 0.93
N PHE A 100 -7.10 -4.94 0.85
CA PHE A 100 -8.10 -3.90 1.02
C PHE A 100 -8.59 -3.91 2.47
N ALA A 101 -8.37 -2.83 3.18
CA ALA A 101 -9.02 -2.62 4.47
C ALA A 101 -10.26 -1.74 4.27
N ILE A 102 -11.44 -2.28 4.49
CA ILE A 102 -12.72 -1.54 4.52
C ILE A 102 -13.11 -1.44 5.98
N PHE A 103 -13.23 -0.24 6.51
CA PHE A 103 -13.73 0.00 7.85
C PHE A 103 -15.21 0.40 7.76
N PRO A 104 -16.15 -0.46 8.20
CA PRO A 104 -17.53 -0.05 8.39
C PRO A 104 -17.66 0.84 9.64
N GLN A 105 -18.61 1.76 9.59
CA GLN A 105 -19.05 2.54 10.76
C GLN A 105 -19.89 1.71 11.69
#